data_b7e6d38e73d76b26bc3162a699776d84
#
_entry.id   b7e6d38e73d76b26bc3162a699776d84
#
_cell.length_a   1.000
_cell.length_b   1.000
_cell.length_c   1.000
_cell.angle_alpha   90.00
_cell.angle_beta   90.00
_cell.angle_gamma   90.00
#
_symmetry.space_group_name_H-M   'P 1'
#
loop_
_entity.id
_entity.type
_entity.pdbx_description
1 polymer ?
#
loop_
_entity_poly.entity_id
_entity_poly.type
_entity_poly.pdbx_seq_one_letter_code
_entity_poly.pdbx_strand_id
1 'polypeptide(L)'
;NANDDLRRILILAFVSGILELGLDVNDYKILLDIQDIERVIRRNKNCGDIVDVKRGNIMVKSSIIAKELMMKTEIFSTNEVFNVLIAIMNKLDNLYLGSDKYKNVMINLVSCSYLSYVFGYQMESNKFIEYYENVKELNFCKKNLFFWEQYAIVCINLKQFDRAGRYFKTAYSLAKQRGHLFSAYQIDNHYARYLLENQLYYRKKEGSLDVFVEAHRLLNKNSEIDIIKKNSRYYKYRVARAYKDYYDTFASKYEESDKDIFLKRCEEMYSSLIQYKRGLDNDEIRRDVRECESALKYILDSENRLS
;
A
#
# COMPACT_ATOMS: atom_id res chain seq x y z
N ASN A 1 7.72 27.57 -19.32
CA ASN A 1 7.31 27.22 -20.68
C ASN A 1 5.84 26.78 -20.66
N ALA A 2 4.98 27.45 -21.46
CA ALA A 2 3.51 27.22 -21.43
C ALA A 2 3.10 25.74 -21.64
N ASN A 3 3.89 24.96 -22.36
CA ASN A 3 3.68 23.52 -22.54
C ASN A 3 4.04 22.73 -21.27
N ASP A 4 5.08 23.13 -20.56
CA ASP A 4 5.51 22.51 -19.31
C ASP A 4 4.47 22.76 -18.20
N ASP A 5 3.98 23.99 -18.07
CA ASP A 5 2.92 24.33 -17.13
C ASP A 5 1.64 23.51 -17.38
N LEU A 6 1.25 23.35 -18.63
CA LEU A 6 0.10 22.52 -18.98
C LEU A 6 0.30 21.07 -18.56
N ARG A 7 1.47 20.49 -18.83
CA ARG A 7 1.78 19.10 -18.47
C ARG A 7 1.73 18.91 -16.95
N ARG A 8 2.29 19.82 -16.17
CA ARG A 8 2.23 19.80 -14.69
C ARG A 8 0.80 19.91 -14.18
N ILE A 9 -0.03 20.77 -14.78
CA ILE A 9 -1.45 20.89 -14.45
C ILE A 9 -2.18 19.59 -14.75
N LEU A 10 -1.96 18.97 -15.93
CA LEU A 10 -2.61 17.71 -16.33
C LEU A 10 -2.21 16.55 -15.41
N ILE A 11 -0.93 16.43 -15.07
CA ILE A 11 -0.45 15.40 -14.12
C ILE A 11 -1.18 15.53 -12.79
N LEU A 12 -1.21 16.75 -12.20
CA LEU A 12 -1.90 16.95 -10.93
C LEU A 12 -3.41 16.73 -11.05
N ALA A 13 -4.03 17.16 -12.16
CA ALA A 13 -5.46 16.96 -12.41
C ALA A 13 -5.81 15.47 -12.50
N PHE A 14 -5.02 14.69 -13.22
CA PHE A 14 -5.25 13.25 -13.35
C PHE A 14 -5.06 12.53 -12.02
N VAL A 15 -3.97 12.78 -11.31
CA VAL A 15 -3.73 12.21 -9.98
C VAL A 15 -4.84 12.62 -9.01
N SER A 16 -5.24 13.90 -9.00
CA SER A 16 -6.31 14.41 -8.15
C SER A 16 -7.66 13.80 -8.50
N GLY A 17 -7.97 13.63 -9.78
CA GLY A 17 -9.23 13.03 -10.24
C GLY A 17 -9.29 11.51 -10.00
N ILE A 18 -8.16 10.80 -10.14
CA ILE A 18 -8.09 9.35 -9.90
C ILE A 18 -8.17 9.03 -8.41
N LEU A 19 -7.53 9.84 -7.55
CA LEU A 19 -7.44 9.63 -6.11
C LEU A 19 -8.45 10.46 -5.31
N GLU A 20 -9.30 11.24 -5.98
CA GLU A 20 -10.33 12.09 -5.37
C GLU A 20 -9.76 13.04 -4.29
N LEU A 21 -8.64 13.72 -4.59
CA LEU A 21 -7.91 14.53 -3.61
C LEU A 21 -8.64 15.80 -3.17
N GLY A 22 -9.70 16.21 -3.85
CA GLY A 22 -10.53 17.38 -3.50
C GLY A 22 -9.78 18.72 -3.62
N LEU A 23 -8.84 18.83 -4.55
CA LEU A 23 -8.07 20.07 -4.80
C LEU A 23 -8.85 21.03 -5.70
N ASP A 24 -8.91 22.30 -5.31
CA ASP A 24 -9.50 23.39 -6.11
C ASP A 24 -8.43 24.18 -6.88
N VAL A 25 -8.85 25.15 -7.72
CA VAL A 25 -7.95 25.97 -8.55
C VAL A 25 -6.91 26.73 -7.72
N ASN A 26 -7.24 27.13 -6.49
CA ASN A 26 -6.29 27.84 -5.63
C ASN A 26 -5.20 26.89 -5.11
N ASP A 27 -5.58 25.64 -4.78
CA ASP A 27 -4.60 24.61 -4.42
C ASP A 27 -3.60 24.39 -5.58
N TYR A 28 -4.11 24.28 -6.83
CA TYR A 28 -3.22 24.13 -7.98
C TYR A 28 -2.28 25.32 -8.16
N LYS A 29 -2.77 26.56 -7.96
CA LYS A 29 -1.91 27.77 -8.03
C LYS A 29 -0.77 27.68 -7.01
N ILE A 30 -1.09 27.28 -5.78
CA ILE A 30 -0.13 27.18 -4.68
C ILE A 30 0.86 26.02 -4.93
N LEU A 31 0.34 24.83 -5.29
CA LEU A 31 1.15 23.62 -5.40
C LEU A 31 2.06 23.62 -6.63
N LEU A 32 1.63 24.24 -7.73
CA LEU A 32 2.37 24.27 -9.00
C LEU A 32 3.15 25.57 -9.23
N ASP A 33 2.92 26.61 -8.41
CA ASP A 33 3.42 27.99 -8.65
C ASP A 33 2.96 28.56 -10.01
N ILE A 34 1.72 28.29 -10.41
CA ILE A 34 1.14 28.75 -11.68
C ILE A 34 -0.06 29.63 -11.36
N GLN A 35 0.02 30.94 -11.67
CA GLN A 35 -1.01 31.91 -11.28
C GLN A 35 -2.29 31.81 -12.12
N ASP A 36 -2.19 31.51 -13.40
CA ASP A 36 -3.32 31.57 -14.33
C ASP A 36 -3.63 30.19 -14.92
N ILE A 37 -4.02 29.26 -14.03
CA ILE A 37 -4.36 27.85 -14.37
C ILE A 37 -5.44 27.78 -15.45
N GLU A 38 -6.51 28.57 -15.27
CA GLU A 38 -7.64 28.56 -16.20
C GLU A 38 -7.23 28.97 -17.61
N ARG A 39 -6.40 30.00 -17.73
CA ARG A 39 -5.89 30.49 -19.02
C ARG A 39 -5.02 29.44 -19.70
N VAL A 40 -4.15 28.75 -18.93
CA VAL A 40 -3.31 27.67 -19.48
C VAL A 40 -4.18 26.56 -20.06
N ILE A 41 -5.22 26.11 -19.33
CA ILE A 41 -6.13 25.07 -19.80
C ILE A 41 -6.91 25.55 -21.04
N ARG A 42 -7.54 26.74 -21.00
CA ARG A 42 -8.38 27.25 -22.10
C ARG A 42 -7.63 27.52 -23.41
N ARG A 43 -6.34 27.88 -23.34
CA ARG A 43 -5.51 28.06 -24.53
C ARG A 43 -5.26 26.78 -25.31
N ASN A 44 -5.40 25.62 -24.66
CA ASN A 44 -5.16 24.31 -25.23
C ASN A 44 -6.50 23.61 -25.50
N LYS A 45 -7.12 23.91 -26.65
CA LYS A 45 -8.47 23.46 -27.02
C LYS A 45 -8.68 21.94 -26.83
N ASN A 46 -7.68 21.13 -27.13
CA ASN A 46 -7.75 19.67 -26.99
C ASN A 46 -7.82 19.20 -25.52
N CYS A 47 -7.42 20.03 -24.55
CA CYS A 47 -7.51 19.69 -23.12
C CYS A 47 -8.95 19.78 -22.60
N GLY A 48 -9.80 20.61 -23.23
CA GLY A 48 -11.20 20.74 -22.86
C GLY A 48 -12.03 19.46 -22.99
N ASP A 49 -11.54 18.46 -23.74
CA ASP A 49 -12.20 17.16 -23.84
C ASP A 49 -11.86 16.23 -22.66
N ILE A 50 -10.78 16.52 -21.93
CA ILE A 50 -10.27 15.68 -20.84
C ILE A 50 -10.44 16.35 -19.49
N VAL A 51 -10.15 17.66 -19.40
CA VAL A 51 -10.17 18.45 -18.16
C VAL A 51 -11.05 19.69 -18.36
N ASP A 52 -11.89 19.97 -17.38
CA ASP A 52 -12.75 21.17 -17.37
C ASP A 52 -12.55 21.97 -16.08
N VAL A 53 -12.74 23.27 -16.15
CA VAL A 53 -12.69 24.14 -14.97
C VAL A 53 -14.09 24.69 -14.72
N LYS A 54 -14.73 24.22 -13.65
CA LYS A 54 -16.08 24.62 -13.28
C LYS A 54 -16.14 25.05 -11.82
N ARG A 55 -16.68 26.23 -11.57
CA ARG A 55 -16.92 26.76 -10.22
C ARG A 55 -15.67 26.71 -9.33
N GLY A 56 -14.51 27.03 -9.87
CA GLY A 56 -13.24 27.00 -9.14
C GLY A 56 -12.65 25.60 -8.89
N ASN A 57 -13.21 24.56 -9.48
CA ASN A 57 -12.66 23.20 -9.40
C ASN A 57 -12.12 22.75 -10.77
N ILE A 58 -11.03 22.03 -10.74
CA ILE A 58 -10.49 21.33 -11.91
C ILE A 58 -11.03 19.91 -11.89
N MET A 59 -11.79 19.57 -12.93
CA MET A 59 -12.47 18.28 -13.01
C MET A 59 -11.96 17.49 -14.21
N VAL A 60 -11.56 16.26 -13.96
CA VAL A 60 -11.28 15.30 -15.01
C VAL A 60 -12.61 14.68 -15.43
N LYS A 61 -12.94 14.73 -16.74
CA LYS A 61 -14.21 14.23 -17.27
C LYS A 61 -14.37 12.71 -17.13
N SER A 62 -13.25 11.98 -17.08
CA SER A 62 -13.22 10.53 -16.87
C SER A 62 -11.93 10.12 -16.15
N SER A 63 -12.06 9.57 -14.97
CA SER A 63 -10.93 9.01 -14.22
C SER A 63 -10.32 7.78 -14.90
N ILE A 64 -11.13 7.03 -15.66
CA ILE A 64 -10.66 5.89 -16.46
C ILE A 64 -9.72 6.37 -17.56
N ILE A 65 -10.12 7.39 -18.33
CA ILE A 65 -9.28 7.99 -19.39
C ILE A 65 -8.02 8.60 -18.77
N ALA A 66 -8.15 9.33 -17.65
CA ALA A 66 -7.00 9.89 -16.96
C ALA A 66 -5.97 8.82 -16.57
N LYS A 67 -6.45 7.70 -16.02
CA LYS A 67 -5.62 6.55 -15.66
C LYS A 67 -4.91 5.95 -16.86
N GLU A 68 -5.66 5.71 -17.98
CA GLU A 68 -5.07 5.21 -19.21
C GLU A 68 -3.97 6.14 -19.77
N LEU A 69 -4.19 7.45 -19.70
CA LEU A 69 -3.19 8.43 -20.14
C LEU A 69 -1.95 8.46 -19.21
N MET A 70 -2.15 8.32 -17.91
CA MET A 70 -1.06 8.25 -16.93
C MET A 70 -0.21 6.99 -17.08
N MET A 71 -0.81 5.88 -17.54
CA MET A 71 -0.10 4.62 -17.77
C MET A 71 0.69 4.59 -19.10
N LYS A 72 0.45 5.55 -20.02
CA LYS A 72 1.18 5.67 -21.28
C LYS A 72 2.43 6.52 -21.11
N THR A 73 3.57 5.86 -20.98
CA THR A 73 4.89 6.52 -20.76
C THR A 73 5.31 7.43 -21.91
N GLU A 74 4.74 7.26 -23.10
CA GLU A 74 4.94 8.15 -24.25
C GLU A 74 4.27 9.53 -24.05
N ILE A 75 3.21 9.58 -23.22
CA ILE A 75 2.49 10.82 -22.91
C ILE A 75 3.15 11.49 -21.70
N PHE A 76 3.29 10.77 -20.60
CA PHE A 76 3.94 11.24 -19.38
C PHE A 76 4.99 10.24 -18.96
N SER A 77 6.27 10.63 -19.03
CA SER A 77 7.31 9.77 -18.51
C SER A 77 7.18 9.60 -16.99
N THR A 78 7.53 8.42 -16.48
CA THR A 78 7.50 8.14 -15.04
C THR A 78 8.30 9.14 -14.24
N ASN A 79 9.47 9.56 -14.75
CA ASN A 79 10.31 10.57 -14.11
C ASN A 79 9.61 11.93 -14.03
N GLU A 80 8.96 12.36 -15.08
CA GLU A 80 8.23 13.63 -15.12
C GLU A 80 7.13 13.64 -14.07
N VAL A 81 6.33 12.58 -14.01
CA VAL A 81 5.25 12.50 -13.03
C VAL A 81 5.78 12.53 -11.61
N PHE A 82 6.80 11.72 -11.29
CA PHE A 82 7.37 11.74 -9.95
C PHE A 82 8.02 13.06 -9.58
N ASN A 83 8.70 13.74 -10.51
CA ASN A 83 9.24 15.05 -10.26
C ASN A 83 8.15 16.07 -9.90
N VAL A 84 7.00 16.01 -10.57
CA VAL A 84 5.85 16.85 -10.22
C VAL A 84 5.31 16.49 -8.84
N LEU A 85 5.15 15.21 -8.52
CA LEU A 85 4.66 14.77 -7.20
C LEU A 85 5.64 15.13 -6.07
N ILE A 86 6.95 14.98 -6.29
CA ILE A 86 7.98 15.40 -5.32
C ILE A 86 7.92 16.90 -5.08
N ALA A 87 7.77 17.71 -6.13
CA ALA A 87 7.63 19.16 -5.99
C ALA A 87 6.37 19.52 -5.18
N ILE A 88 5.25 18.85 -5.45
CA ILE A 88 4.00 19.01 -4.69
C ILE A 88 4.20 18.62 -3.22
N MET A 89 4.82 17.47 -2.95
CA MET A 89 5.09 17.01 -1.58
C MET A 89 5.96 18.02 -0.80
N ASN A 90 6.97 18.62 -1.45
CA ASN A 90 7.79 19.67 -0.83
C ASN A 90 6.96 20.91 -0.48
N LYS A 91 6.04 21.33 -1.35
CA LYS A 91 5.14 22.47 -1.05
C LYS A 91 4.19 22.13 0.09
N LEU A 92 3.59 20.94 0.06
CA LEU A 92 2.66 20.46 1.09
C LEU A 92 3.34 20.34 2.46
N ASP A 93 4.63 19.97 2.52
CA ASP A 93 5.37 19.84 3.80
C ASP A 93 5.48 21.14 4.58
N ASN A 94 5.34 22.28 3.92
CA ASN A 94 5.27 23.60 4.55
C ASN A 94 3.83 24.02 4.95
N LEU A 95 2.81 23.34 4.46
CA LEU A 95 1.42 23.75 4.55
C LEU A 95 0.54 22.79 5.36
N TYR A 96 0.95 21.53 5.55
CA TYR A 96 0.09 20.46 6.10
C TYR A 96 -0.30 20.67 7.57
N LEU A 97 0.52 21.37 8.37
CA LEU A 97 0.23 21.59 9.80
C LEU A 97 -1.04 22.42 10.03
N GLY A 98 -1.40 23.30 9.10
CA GLY A 98 -2.60 24.12 9.16
C GLY A 98 -3.81 23.57 8.40
N SER A 99 -3.72 22.36 7.81
CA SER A 99 -4.76 21.88 6.91
C SER A 99 -4.86 20.35 6.89
N ASP A 100 -5.98 19.84 7.41
CA ASP A 100 -6.29 18.40 7.30
C ASP A 100 -6.43 17.94 5.84
N LYS A 101 -6.92 18.81 4.94
CA LYS A 101 -6.97 18.59 3.51
C LYS A 101 -5.58 18.24 2.96
N TYR A 102 -4.58 19.09 3.22
CA TYR A 102 -3.23 18.88 2.72
C TYR A 102 -2.55 17.67 3.36
N LYS A 103 -2.82 17.42 4.63
CA LYS A 103 -2.36 16.21 5.30
C LYS A 103 -2.93 14.95 4.65
N ASN A 104 -4.21 14.95 4.28
CA ASN A 104 -4.84 13.83 3.58
C ASN A 104 -4.27 13.65 2.17
N VAL A 105 -4.01 14.74 1.46
CA VAL A 105 -3.32 14.67 0.16
C VAL A 105 -1.95 13.99 0.30
N MET A 106 -1.14 14.38 1.29
CA MET A 106 0.16 13.74 1.53
C MET A 106 0.03 12.25 1.87
N ILE A 107 -0.96 11.86 2.69
CA ILE A 107 -1.24 10.45 3.00
C ILE A 107 -1.54 9.66 1.72
N ASN A 108 -2.35 10.22 0.82
CA ASN A 108 -2.69 9.57 -0.44
C ASN A 108 -1.46 9.45 -1.36
N LEU A 109 -0.64 10.51 -1.45
CA LEU A 109 0.55 10.52 -2.30
C LEU A 109 1.70 9.65 -1.77
N VAL A 110 1.69 9.23 -0.51
CA VAL A 110 2.65 8.24 0.02
C VAL A 110 2.09 6.83 0.10
N SER A 111 0.84 6.61 -0.25
CA SER A 111 0.24 5.28 -0.26
C SER A 111 0.74 4.44 -1.43
N CYS A 112 1.42 3.34 -1.15
CA CYS A 112 1.91 2.40 -2.16
C CYS A 112 0.77 1.87 -3.06
N SER A 113 -0.38 1.54 -2.48
CA SER A 113 -1.53 1.05 -3.22
C SER A 113 -2.12 2.11 -4.16
N TYR A 114 -2.22 3.36 -3.71
CA TYR A 114 -2.74 4.45 -4.53
C TYR A 114 -1.79 4.82 -5.67
N LEU A 115 -0.49 4.91 -5.39
CA LEU A 115 0.50 5.13 -6.44
C LEU A 115 0.49 3.97 -7.46
N SER A 116 0.44 2.72 -6.99
CA SER A 116 0.31 1.56 -7.89
C SER A 116 -0.99 1.57 -8.69
N TYR A 117 -2.07 2.10 -8.15
CA TYR A 117 -3.34 2.25 -8.86
C TYR A 117 -3.28 3.31 -9.96
N VAL A 118 -2.63 4.45 -9.70
CA VAL A 118 -2.45 5.54 -10.68
C VAL A 118 -1.56 5.13 -11.84
N PHE A 119 -0.44 4.45 -11.55
CA PHE A 119 0.60 4.14 -12.54
C PHE A 119 0.49 2.74 -13.16
N GLY A 120 -0.37 1.88 -12.61
CA GLY A 120 -0.43 0.47 -12.99
C GLY A 120 0.73 -0.35 -12.40
N TYR A 121 0.62 -1.67 -12.50
CA TYR A 121 1.60 -2.60 -11.93
C TYR A 121 2.90 -2.75 -12.76
N GLN A 122 2.97 -2.11 -13.93
CA GLN A 122 4.11 -2.20 -14.85
C GLN A 122 5.22 -1.16 -14.57
N MET A 123 5.06 -0.37 -13.52
CA MET A 123 5.97 0.71 -13.22
C MET A 123 7.36 0.18 -12.87
N GLU A 124 8.38 0.80 -13.44
CA GLU A 124 9.79 0.51 -13.14
C GLU A 124 10.04 0.57 -11.64
N SER A 125 10.37 -0.57 -11.09
CA SER A 125 10.52 -0.82 -9.66
C SER A 125 11.42 0.20 -8.94
N ASN A 126 12.48 0.66 -9.62
CA ASN A 126 13.44 1.60 -9.04
C ASN A 126 12.88 3.01 -8.86
N LYS A 127 11.90 3.41 -9.67
CA LYS A 127 11.32 4.77 -9.61
C LYS A 127 10.48 5.00 -8.36
N PHE A 128 9.81 3.96 -7.84
CA PHE A 128 9.16 4.04 -6.53
C PHE A 128 10.17 4.29 -5.42
N ILE A 129 11.30 3.57 -5.44
CA ILE A 129 12.36 3.77 -4.45
C ILE A 129 12.90 5.20 -4.54
N GLU A 130 13.19 5.70 -5.75
CA GLU A 130 13.65 7.08 -5.95
C GLU A 130 12.64 8.09 -5.37
N TYR A 131 11.35 7.89 -5.63
CA TYR A 131 10.30 8.75 -5.07
C TYR A 131 10.33 8.77 -3.55
N TYR A 132 10.27 7.61 -2.89
CA TYR A 132 10.30 7.52 -1.43
C TYR A 132 11.60 8.07 -0.83
N GLU A 133 12.75 7.83 -1.48
CA GLU A 133 14.04 8.40 -1.07
C GLU A 133 14.03 9.94 -1.11
N ASN A 134 13.41 10.54 -2.12
CA ASN A 134 13.31 11.99 -2.25
C ASN A 134 12.38 12.63 -1.21
N VAL A 135 11.30 11.95 -0.82
CA VAL A 135 10.32 12.52 0.12
C VAL A 135 10.55 12.14 1.58
N LYS A 136 11.36 11.12 1.89
CA LYS A 136 11.57 10.63 3.26
C LYS A 136 12.10 11.67 4.24
N GLU A 137 12.81 12.70 3.74
CA GLU A 137 13.40 13.76 4.55
C GLU A 137 12.41 14.88 4.90
N LEU A 138 11.21 14.89 4.31
CA LEU A 138 10.16 15.84 4.65
C LEU A 138 9.69 15.66 6.11
N ASN A 139 9.34 16.77 6.75
CA ASN A 139 8.91 16.77 8.15
C ASN A 139 7.70 15.87 8.39
N PHE A 140 6.74 15.88 7.47
CA PHE A 140 5.59 14.98 7.49
C PHE A 140 6.03 13.53 7.44
N CYS A 141 6.86 13.15 6.47
CA CYS A 141 7.28 11.77 6.26
C CYS A 141 8.11 11.23 7.44
N LYS A 142 9.07 12.00 7.93
CA LYS A 142 9.90 11.61 9.09
C LYS A 142 9.09 11.21 10.32
N LYS A 143 8.00 11.93 10.57
CA LYS A 143 7.15 11.76 11.76
C LYS A 143 5.93 10.88 11.53
N ASN A 144 5.73 10.39 10.32
CA ASN A 144 4.54 9.64 9.95
C ASN A 144 4.84 8.14 9.83
N LEU A 145 4.32 7.36 10.79
CA LEU A 145 4.49 5.90 10.78
C LEU A 145 3.91 5.24 9.52
N PHE A 146 2.80 5.78 8.98
CA PHE A 146 2.19 5.27 7.75
C PHE A 146 3.15 5.40 6.56
N PHE A 147 3.88 6.52 6.45
CA PHE A 147 4.90 6.68 5.41
C PHE A 147 5.94 5.55 5.46
N TRP A 148 6.51 5.27 6.64
CA TRP A 148 7.53 4.23 6.78
C TRP A 148 6.99 2.83 6.53
N GLU A 149 5.75 2.56 6.94
CA GLU A 149 5.04 1.32 6.59
C GLU A 149 4.88 1.18 5.07
N GLN A 150 4.40 2.21 4.37
CA GLN A 150 4.22 2.19 2.93
C GLN A 150 5.55 2.01 2.19
N TYR A 151 6.61 2.65 2.66
CA TYR A 151 7.93 2.46 2.09
C TYR A 151 8.46 1.02 2.31
N ALA A 152 8.23 0.45 3.47
CA ALA A 152 8.56 -0.96 3.73
C ALA A 152 7.79 -1.89 2.78
N ILE A 153 6.51 -1.63 2.51
CA ILE A 153 5.70 -2.40 1.55
C ILE A 153 6.30 -2.33 0.14
N VAL A 154 6.71 -1.15 -0.31
CA VAL A 154 7.42 -1.00 -1.59
C VAL A 154 8.67 -1.86 -1.61
N CYS A 155 9.48 -1.82 -0.55
CA CYS A 155 10.70 -2.63 -0.45
C CYS A 155 10.41 -4.14 -0.48
N ILE A 156 9.33 -4.62 0.16
CA ILE A 156 8.90 -6.03 0.06
C ILE A 156 8.57 -6.37 -1.39
N ASN A 157 7.74 -5.56 -2.05
CA ASN A 157 7.33 -5.81 -3.44
C ASN A 157 8.54 -5.91 -4.39
N LEU A 158 9.62 -5.20 -4.06
CA LEU A 158 10.88 -5.17 -4.81
C LEU A 158 11.95 -6.15 -4.29
N LYS A 159 11.59 -7.02 -3.35
CA LYS A 159 12.51 -8.00 -2.73
C LYS A 159 13.71 -7.36 -2.02
N GLN A 160 13.61 -6.08 -1.62
CA GLN A 160 14.63 -5.36 -0.83
C GLN A 160 14.38 -5.54 0.67
N PHE A 161 14.44 -6.79 1.14
CA PHE A 161 14.02 -7.17 2.50
C PHE A 161 14.82 -6.49 3.61
N ASP A 162 16.13 -6.28 3.44
CA ASP A 162 16.94 -5.57 4.43
C ASP A 162 16.47 -4.12 4.66
N ARG A 163 16.06 -3.45 3.58
CA ARG A 163 15.46 -2.11 3.67
C ARG A 163 14.09 -2.16 4.31
N ALA A 164 13.24 -3.10 3.89
CA ALA A 164 11.91 -3.28 4.46
C ALA A 164 11.98 -3.46 5.98
N GLY A 165 12.87 -4.32 6.48
CA GLY A 165 13.06 -4.55 7.91
C GLY A 165 13.45 -3.29 8.68
N ARG A 166 14.35 -2.44 8.13
CA ARG A 166 14.72 -1.16 8.74
C ARG A 166 13.54 -0.20 8.83
N TYR A 167 12.75 -0.08 7.76
CA TYR A 167 11.61 0.83 7.72
C TYR A 167 10.46 0.39 8.63
N PHE A 168 10.21 -0.92 8.76
CA PHE A 168 9.29 -1.42 9.79
C PHE A 168 9.75 -1.09 11.20
N LYS A 169 11.05 -1.20 11.51
CA LYS A 169 11.58 -0.79 12.83
C LYS A 169 11.30 0.70 13.09
N THR A 170 11.46 1.56 12.08
CA THR A 170 11.12 2.98 12.17
C THR A 170 9.62 3.18 12.41
N ALA A 171 8.76 2.49 11.66
CA ALA A 171 7.31 2.57 11.83
C ALA A 171 6.88 2.15 13.24
N TYR A 172 7.41 1.05 13.76
CA TYR A 172 7.14 0.60 15.14
C TYR A 172 7.66 1.57 16.20
N SER A 173 8.84 2.17 16.01
CA SER A 173 9.36 3.20 16.91
C SER A 173 8.41 4.39 17.01
N LEU A 174 7.90 4.87 15.88
CA LEU A 174 6.92 5.95 15.83
C LEU A 174 5.55 5.53 16.41
N ALA A 175 5.12 4.29 16.18
CA ALA A 175 3.90 3.75 16.78
C ALA A 175 3.99 3.72 18.30
N LYS A 176 5.13 3.29 18.86
CA LYS A 176 5.38 3.27 20.31
C LYS A 176 5.28 4.66 20.93
N GLN A 177 5.73 5.71 20.24
CA GLN A 177 5.63 7.09 20.72
C GLN A 177 4.18 7.61 20.82
N ARG A 178 3.22 6.97 20.14
CA ARG A 178 1.78 7.30 20.21
C ARG A 178 1.09 6.72 21.46
N GLY A 179 1.81 5.93 22.26
CA GLY A 179 1.31 5.35 23.50
C GLY A 179 0.59 4.00 23.30
N HIS A 180 0.21 3.40 24.43
CA HIS A 180 -0.35 2.04 24.50
C HIS A 180 -1.75 1.89 23.89
N LEU A 181 -2.49 2.97 23.71
CA LEU A 181 -3.82 2.96 23.09
C LEU A 181 -3.75 2.93 21.56
N PHE A 182 -2.56 3.13 20.98
CA PHE A 182 -2.40 3.08 19.54
C PHE A 182 -2.34 1.64 19.04
N SER A 183 -3.26 1.27 18.14
CA SER A 183 -3.24 -0.05 17.50
C SER A 183 -2.26 -0.08 16.32
N ALA A 184 -1.24 -0.92 16.42
CA ALA A 184 -0.29 -1.17 15.35
C ALA A 184 -0.78 -2.20 14.31
N TYR A 185 -2.06 -2.50 14.27
CA TYR A 185 -2.69 -3.58 13.48
C TYR A 185 -2.21 -3.63 12.02
N GLN A 186 -2.17 -2.49 11.32
CA GLN A 186 -1.72 -2.46 9.93
C GLN A 186 -0.25 -2.83 9.81
N ILE A 187 0.60 -2.24 10.68
CA ILE A 187 2.04 -2.54 10.71
C ILE A 187 2.26 -4.02 11.02
N ASP A 188 1.54 -4.57 12.01
CA ASP A 188 1.64 -5.98 12.41
C ASP A 188 1.33 -6.92 11.22
N ASN A 189 0.28 -6.63 10.45
CA ASN A 189 -0.09 -7.43 9.28
C ASN A 189 0.96 -7.37 8.16
N HIS A 190 1.46 -6.18 7.84
CA HIS A 190 2.49 -6.03 6.81
C HIS A 190 3.85 -6.56 7.26
N TYR A 191 4.15 -6.47 8.55
CA TYR A 191 5.36 -7.05 9.11
C TYR A 191 5.31 -8.59 9.12
N ALA A 192 4.15 -9.19 9.42
CA ALA A 192 3.95 -10.63 9.28
C ALA A 192 4.19 -11.10 7.83
N ARG A 193 3.65 -10.34 6.84
CA ARG A 193 3.95 -10.58 5.42
C ARG A 193 5.45 -10.52 5.13
N TYR A 194 6.13 -9.48 5.64
CA TYR A 194 7.58 -9.33 5.49
C TYR A 194 8.33 -10.54 6.05
N LEU A 195 8.01 -11.00 7.25
CA LEU A 195 8.66 -12.14 7.89
C LEU A 195 8.57 -13.40 7.01
N LEU A 196 7.37 -13.73 6.54
CA LEU A 196 7.15 -14.91 5.71
C LEU A 196 7.86 -14.81 4.36
N GLU A 197 7.68 -13.70 3.63
CA GLU A 197 8.27 -13.51 2.31
C GLU A 197 9.81 -13.43 2.36
N ASN A 198 10.37 -12.80 3.38
CA ASN A 198 11.81 -12.74 3.60
C ASN A 198 12.40 -14.14 3.83
N GLN A 199 11.76 -14.94 4.69
CA GLN A 199 12.21 -16.30 4.98
C GLN A 199 12.13 -17.19 3.74
N LEU A 200 11.04 -17.12 3.00
CA LEU A 200 10.84 -17.85 1.75
C LEU A 200 11.87 -17.45 0.67
N TYR A 201 12.16 -16.15 0.58
CA TYR A 201 13.11 -15.64 -0.42
C TYR A 201 14.53 -16.17 -0.21
N TYR A 202 15.02 -16.08 1.04
CA TYR A 202 16.37 -16.56 1.37
C TYR A 202 16.46 -18.06 1.61
N ARG A 203 15.31 -18.75 1.73
CA ARG A 203 15.21 -20.22 1.98
C ARG A 203 16.05 -20.71 3.16
N LYS A 204 16.18 -19.90 4.21
CA LYS A 204 16.90 -20.27 5.43
C LYS A 204 16.04 -21.18 6.28
N LYS A 205 16.45 -22.45 6.49
CA LYS A 205 15.71 -23.40 7.34
C LYS A 205 15.86 -23.05 8.83
N GLU A 206 17.04 -22.62 9.25
CA GLU A 206 17.30 -22.21 10.64
C GLU A 206 16.39 -21.05 11.07
N GLY A 207 15.72 -21.21 12.22
CA GLY A 207 14.78 -20.23 12.76
C GLY A 207 13.48 -20.08 11.95
N SER A 208 13.23 -20.92 10.93
CA SER A 208 12.02 -20.79 10.12
C SER A 208 10.74 -21.01 10.92
N LEU A 209 10.72 -21.94 11.86
CA LEU A 209 9.57 -22.14 12.74
C LEU A 209 9.27 -20.92 13.60
N ASP A 210 10.29 -20.33 14.23
CA ASP A 210 10.13 -19.14 15.08
C ASP A 210 9.58 -17.94 14.28
N VAL A 211 10.11 -17.75 13.06
CA VAL A 211 9.64 -16.72 12.13
C VAL A 211 8.17 -16.95 11.76
N PHE A 212 7.77 -18.18 11.49
CA PHE A 212 6.39 -18.52 11.19
C PHE A 212 5.46 -18.29 12.39
N VAL A 213 5.85 -18.75 13.57
CA VAL A 213 5.07 -18.57 14.80
C VAL A 213 4.89 -17.08 15.12
N GLU A 214 5.93 -16.28 14.96
CA GLU A 214 5.83 -14.83 15.17
C GLU A 214 4.92 -14.16 14.13
N ALA A 215 5.04 -14.52 12.85
CA ALA A 215 4.16 -13.99 11.81
C ALA A 215 2.68 -14.37 12.10
N HIS A 216 2.42 -15.62 12.47
CA HIS A 216 1.08 -16.07 12.86
C HIS A 216 0.54 -15.30 14.07
N ARG A 217 1.37 -15.10 15.11
CA ARG A 217 1.02 -14.34 16.31
C ARG A 217 0.62 -12.91 15.95
N LEU A 218 1.38 -12.24 15.09
CA LEU A 218 1.08 -10.88 14.63
C LEU A 218 -0.25 -10.80 13.89
N LEU A 219 -0.54 -11.76 13.01
CA LEU A 219 -1.81 -11.83 12.27
C LEU A 219 -3.03 -12.05 13.15
N ASN A 220 -2.87 -12.67 14.32
CA ASN A 220 -3.96 -12.99 15.24
C ASN A 220 -4.01 -12.09 16.49
N LYS A 221 -3.00 -11.24 16.72
CA LYS A 221 -2.87 -10.37 17.90
C LYS A 221 -4.08 -9.44 18.13
N ASN A 222 -4.76 -9.06 17.06
CA ASN A 222 -5.82 -8.05 17.08
C ASN A 222 -7.18 -8.61 16.65
N SER A 223 -7.43 -9.90 16.92
CA SER A 223 -8.70 -10.56 16.54
C SER A 223 -9.95 -9.86 17.10
N GLU A 224 -9.85 -9.18 18.25
CA GLU A 224 -10.95 -8.43 18.86
C GLU A 224 -11.21 -7.08 18.15
N ILE A 225 -10.15 -6.40 17.70
CA ILE A 225 -10.30 -5.16 16.89
C ILE A 225 -10.93 -5.46 15.54
N ASP A 226 -10.73 -6.65 15.05
CA ASP A 226 -11.34 -7.19 13.85
C ASP A 226 -12.87 -7.22 13.90
N ILE A 227 -13.48 -7.29 15.07
CA ILE A 227 -14.95 -7.29 15.22
C ILE A 227 -15.54 -5.94 14.85
N ILE A 228 -14.82 -4.84 15.08
CA ILE A 228 -15.30 -3.48 14.86
C ILE A 228 -15.12 -3.00 13.40
N LYS A 229 -14.10 -3.51 12.68
CA LYS A 229 -13.79 -3.13 11.30
C LYS A 229 -13.91 -4.30 10.34
N LYS A 230 -15.12 -4.68 9.96
CA LYS A 230 -15.40 -5.82 9.05
C LYS A 230 -14.50 -5.89 7.80
N ASN A 231 -14.08 -4.76 7.25
CA ASN A 231 -13.31 -4.69 6.00
C ASN A 231 -11.79 -4.86 6.17
N SER A 232 -11.25 -4.78 7.39
CA SER A 232 -9.79 -4.93 7.63
C SER A 232 -9.36 -6.37 7.93
N ARG A 233 -10.31 -7.26 8.21
CA ARG A 233 -10.06 -8.67 8.59
C ARG A 233 -9.48 -9.52 7.48
N TYR A 234 -9.79 -9.21 6.23
CA TYR A 234 -9.40 -10.07 5.11
C TYR A 234 -7.89 -10.10 4.90
N TYR A 235 -7.17 -9.06 5.32
CA TYR A 235 -5.76 -8.94 5.03
C TYR A 235 -4.92 -10.05 5.67
N LYS A 236 -5.27 -10.50 6.87
CA LYS A 236 -4.59 -11.65 7.49
C LYS A 236 -4.71 -12.92 6.63
N TYR A 237 -5.86 -13.16 6.02
CA TYR A 237 -6.06 -14.30 5.13
C TYR A 237 -5.31 -14.16 3.83
N ARG A 238 -5.21 -12.93 3.30
CA ARG A 238 -4.35 -12.63 2.15
C ARG A 238 -2.88 -12.94 2.44
N VAL A 239 -2.38 -12.64 3.63
CA VAL A 239 -1.01 -12.99 4.04
C VAL A 239 -0.88 -14.50 4.28
N ALA A 240 -1.85 -15.13 4.94
CA ALA A 240 -1.81 -16.55 5.28
C ALA A 240 -1.85 -17.49 4.05
N ARG A 241 -2.14 -16.99 2.84
CA ARG A 241 -1.95 -17.77 1.60
C ARG A 241 -0.52 -18.28 1.45
N ALA A 242 0.47 -17.53 1.95
CA ALA A 242 1.87 -17.92 1.93
C ALA A 242 2.20 -19.12 2.83
N TYR A 243 1.28 -19.59 3.68
CA TYR A 243 1.48 -20.76 4.53
C TYR A 243 1.72 -22.03 3.72
N LYS A 244 1.08 -22.15 2.55
CA LYS A 244 1.33 -23.28 1.64
C LYS A 244 2.77 -23.32 1.15
N ASP A 245 3.27 -22.20 0.63
CA ASP A 245 4.65 -22.10 0.15
C ASP A 245 5.64 -22.35 1.30
N TYR A 246 5.27 -21.91 2.50
CA TYR A 246 6.06 -22.11 3.72
C TYR A 246 6.09 -23.58 4.13
N TYR A 247 4.96 -24.28 4.05
CA TYR A 247 4.87 -25.72 4.27
C TYR A 247 5.74 -26.49 3.27
N ASP A 248 5.57 -26.24 1.98
CA ASP A 248 6.30 -26.92 0.92
C ASP A 248 7.83 -26.67 1.02
N THR A 249 8.24 -25.47 1.46
CA THR A 249 9.66 -25.11 1.56
C THR A 249 10.32 -25.65 2.82
N PHE A 250 9.66 -25.55 3.97
CA PHE A 250 10.24 -25.79 5.28
C PHE A 250 9.49 -26.86 6.09
N ALA A 251 8.19 -26.65 6.37
CA ALA A 251 7.47 -27.36 7.42
C ALA A 251 7.25 -28.84 7.09
N SER A 252 7.13 -29.21 5.83
CA SER A 252 7.09 -30.63 5.40
C SER A 252 8.34 -31.42 5.77
N LYS A 253 9.45 -30.73 6.11
CA LYS A 253 10.76 -31.30 6.46
C LYS A 253 11.14 -31.05 7.92
N TYR A 254 10.21 -30.58 8.75
CA TYR A 254 10.41 -30.42 10.19
C TYR A 254 10.39 -31.76 10.90
N GLU A 255 11.04 -31.82 12.06
CA GLU A 255 10.82 -32.89 13.01
C GLU A 255 9.37 -32.87 13.50
N GLU A 256 8.85 -34.01 13.98
CA GLU A 256 7.42 -34.17 14.28
C GLU A 256 6.90 -33.12 15.27
N SER A 257 7.65 -32.80 16.32
CA SER A 257 7.29 -31.76 17.31
C SER A 257 7.14 -30.36 16.70
N ASP A 258 8.05 -29.98 15.80
CA ASP A 258 8.05 -28.67 15.15
C ASP A 258 6.95 -28.59 14.09
N LYS A 259 6.73 -29.71 13.39
CA LYS A 259 5.63 -29.86 12.43
C LYS A 259 4.29 -29.70 13.13
N ASP A 260 4.12 -30.32 14.28
CA ASP A 260 2.87 -30.24 15.07
C ASP A 260 2.56 -28.80 15.50
N ILE A 261 3.58 -28.04 15.92
CA ILE A 261 3.44 -26.61 16.22
C ILE A 261 2.96 -25.83 14.99
N PHE A 262 3.57 -26.09 13.82
CA PHE A 262 3.17 -25.44 12.57
C PHE A 262 1.72 -25.77 12.18
N LEU A 263 1.35 -27.05 12.22
CA LEU A 263 0.02 -27.53 11.86
C LEU A 263 -1.07 -26.98 12.78
N LYS A 264 -0.82 -26.93 14.09
CA LYS A 264 -1.73 -26.30 15.04
C LYS A 264 -2.04 -24.83 14.69
N ARG A 265 -1.03 -24.06 14.24
CA ARG A 265 -1.25 -22.67 13.79
C ARG A 265 -2.06 -22.62 12.49
N CYS A 266 -1.90 -23.59 11.60
CA CYS A 266 -2.72 -23.70 10.41
C CYS A 266 -4.18 -24.02 10.75
N GLU A 267 -4.44 -24.92 11.71
CA GLU A 267 -5.78 -25.25 12.22
C GLU A 267 -6.46 -24.01 12.86
N GLU A 268 -5.73 -23.24 13.69
CA GLU A 268 -6.21 -21.99 14.29
C GLU A 268 -6.62 -20.99 13.19
N MET A 269 -5.78 -20.81 12.16
CA MET A 269 -6.06 -19.90 11.04
C MET A 269 -7.26 -20.37 10.22
N TYR A 270 -7.35 -21.69 9.95
CA TYR A 270 -8.46 -22.28 9.22
C TYR A 270 -9.79 -22.10 9.95
N SER A 271 -9.83 -22.41 11.25
CA SER A 271 -11.01 -22.24 12.08
C SER A 271 -11.48 -20.76 12.10
N SER A 272 -10.56 -19.83 12.24
CA SER A 272 -10.85 -18.39 12.16
C SER A 272 -11.41 -17.99 10.78
N LEU A 273 -10.85 -18.57 9.70
CA LEU A 273 -11.30 -18.28 8.32
C LEU A 273 -12.71 -18.78 8.06
N ILE A 274 -13.06 -20.00 8.50
CA ILE A 274 -14.41 -20.56 8.34
C ILE A 274 -15.47 -19.72 9.05
N GLN A 275 -15.15 -19.18 10.24
CA GLN A 275 -16.04 -18.26 10.95
C GLN A 275 -16.18 -16.91 10.19
N TYR A 276 -15.08 -16.39 9.65
CA TYR A 276 -15.07 -15.12 8.90
C TYR A 276 -15.84 -15.21 7.58
N LYS A 277 -15.77 -16.35 6.89
CA LYS A 277 -16.37 -16.58 5.56
C LYS A 277 -17.89 -16.37 5.55
N ARG A 278 -18.56 -16.49 6.69
CA ARG A 278 -20.01 -16.31 6.82
C ARG A 278 -20.34 -14.82 6.68
N GLY A 279 -20.99 -14.44 5.56
CA GLY A 279 -21.49 -13.07 5.34
C GLY A 279 -20.56 -12.12 4.57
N LEU A 280 -19.67 -12.64 3.73
CA LEU A 280 -18.85 -11.83 2.82
C LEU A 280 -19.61 -11.44 1.55
N ASP A 281 -19.71 -10.13 1.28
CA ASP A 281 -20.39 -9.60 0.10
C ASP A 281 -19.44 -9.07 -1.01
N ASN A 282 -18.13 -8.93 -0.73
CA ASN A 282 -17.16 -8.38 -1.67
C ASN A 282 -16.41 -9.49 -2.43
N ASP A 283 -16.43 -9.45 -3.75
CA ASP A 283 -15.87 -10.51 -4.61
C ASP A 283 -14.33 -10.61 -4.56
N GLU A 284 -13.62 -9.49 -4.40
CA GLU A 284 -12.17 -9.49 -4.27
C GLU A 284 -11.75 -10.15 -2.95
N ILE A 285 -12.42 -9.79 -1.86
CA ILE A 285 -12.20 -10.41 -0.55
C ILE A 285 -12.54 -11.90 -0.59
N ARG A 286 -13.62 -12.28 -1.27
CA ARG A 286 -13.99 -13.69 -1.47
C ARG A 286 -12.93 -14.49 -2.20
N ARG A 287 -12.23 -13.89 -3.15
CA ARG A 287 -11.13 -14.55 -3.86
C ARG A 287 -9.97 -14.80 -2.92
N ASP A 288 -9.48 -13.78 -2.21
CA ASP A 288 -8.36 -13.89 -1.28
C ASP A 288 -8.65 -14.91 -0.17
N VAL A 289 -9.87 -14.93 0.35
CA VAL A 289 -10.33 -15.90 1.37
C VAL A 289 -10.38 -17.33 0.82
N ARG A 290 -10.87 -17.54 -0.42
CA ARG A 290 -10.89 -18.85 -1.08
C ARG A 290 -9.48 -19.38 -1.34
N GLU A 291 -8.57 -18.52 -1.79
CA GLU A 291 -7.17 -18.90 -2.01
C GLU A 291 -6.49 -19.32 -0.70
N CYS A 292 -6.74 -18.59 0.39
CA CYS A 292 -6.25 -18.95 1.73
C CYS A 292 -6.87 -20.27 2.22
N GLU A 293 -8.19 -20.46 2.04
CA GLU A 293 -8.88 -21.70 2.39
C GLU A 293 -8.26 -22.90 1.65
N SER A 294 -8.03 -22.77 0.35
CA SER A 294 -7.42 -23.82 -0.47
C SER A 294 -6.00 -24.14 0.00
N ALA A 295 -5.21 -23.13 0.35
CA ALA A 295 -3.86 -23.30 0.87
C ALA A 295 -3.85 -24.06 2.22
N LEU A 296 -4.73 -23.66 3.14
CA LEU A 296 -4.82 -24.31 4.46
C LEU A 296 -5.37 -25.75 4.37
N LYS A 297 -6.38 -25.99 3.53
CA LYS A 297 -6.88 -27.36 3.26
C LYS A 297 -5.78 -28.24 2.72
N TYR A 298 -5.04 -27.79 1.72
CA TYR A 298 -3.91 -28.54 1.16
C TYR A 298 -2.93 -28.99 2.25
N ILE A 299 -2.55 -28.10 3.16
CA ILE A 299 -1.63 -28.41 4.26
C ILE A 299 -2.24 -29.47 5.20
N LEU A 300 -3.48 -29.22 5.65
CA LEU A 300 -4.13 -30.07 6.67
C LEU A 300 -4.52 -31.45 6.12
N ASP A 301 -4.95 -31.52 4.85
CA ASP A 301 -5.22 -32.78 4.17
C ASP A 301 -3.96 -33.61 3.97
N SER A 302 -2.85 -32.98 3.60
CA SER A 302 -1.54 -33.65 3.42
C SER A 302 -1.05 -34.35 4.69
N GLU A 303 -1.48 -33.87 5.86
CA GLU A 303 -1.08 -34.38 7.17
C GLU A 303 -2.24 -35.05 7.92
N ASN A 304 -3.34 -35.41 7.20
CA ASN A 304 -4.54 -36.05 7.75
C ASN A 304 -5.18 -35.32 8.95
N ARG A 305 -5.18 -34.00 8.93
CA ARG A 305 -5.70 -33.13 10.01
C ARG A 305 -7.09 -32.54 9.75
N LEU A 306 -7.65 -32.73 8.54
CA LEU A 306 -9.04 -32.38 8.25
C LEU A 306 -9.89 -33.65 8.44
N SER A 307 -10.70 -33.64 9.48
CA SER A 307 -11.77 -34.64 9.73
C SER A 307 -13.12 -34.08 9.27
#